data_412f6e34e24b495c914be1b0721c0d2c
#
_entry.id   412f6e34e24b495c914be1b0721c0d2c
#
_cell.length_a   1.000
_cell.length_b   1.000
_cell.length_c   1.000
_cell.angle_alpha   90.00
_cell.angle_beta   90.00
_cell.angle_gamma   90.00
#
_symmetry.space_group_name_H-M   'P 1'
#
loop_
_entity.id
_entity.type
_entity.pdbx_description
1 polymer ?
#
loop_
_entity_poly.entity_id
_entity_poly.type
_entity_poly.pdbx_seq_one_letter_code
_entity_poly.pdbx_strand_id
1 'polypeptide(L)'
;VTHAGDDYRLHCQLRAIDNNILLSQLEQAQAATRDEGFVPRAKLLETFKPFPQLIRNTNRLLSECRFDFNFMEVKNKRTFTGNRDDDRQLLFRYTKDGFTKRYGTDRTAWERAERELSVIDKLDFASYFLITDDICRYARLKGFHYVGRGSGANSLVAYCLGITDVCPLQLNLPFERFLNP
;
A
#
# COMPACT_ATOMS: atom_id res chain seq x y z
N VAL A 1 1.19 20.41 8.57
CA VAL A 1 1.66 20.66 9.94
C VAL A 1 3.17 20.65 9.91
N THR A 2 3.80 21.73 10.37
CA THR A 2 5.26 21.88 10.42
C THR A 2 5.77 21.63 11.83
N HIS A 3 7.00 21.08 11.95
CA HIS A 3 7.57 20.75 13.26
C HIS A 3 8.23 21.94 13.96
N ALA A 4 8.81 22.86 13.18
CA ALA A 4 9.49 24.06 13.66
C ALA A 4 9.33 25.23 12.69
N GLY A 5 9.73 26.43 13.10
CA GLY A 5 9.60 27.63 12.26
C GLY A 5 10.29 27.55 10.90
N ASP A 6 11.42 26.84 10.81
CA ASP A 6 12.16 26.62 9.56
C ASP A 6 11.46 25.66 8.59
N ASP A 7 10.60 24.78 9.10
CA ASP A 7 9.85 23.83 8.29
C ASP A 7 8.76 24.51 7.45
N TYR A 8 8.31 25.71 7.84
CA TYR A 8 7.35 26.47 7.04
C TYR A 8 7.90 26.84 5.66
N ARG A 9 9.20 27.19 5.58
CA ARG A 9 9.85 27.47 4.30
C ARG A 9 9.91 26.22 3.43
N LEU A 10 10.30 25.09 4.02
CA LEU A 10 10.30 23.80 3.34
C LEU A 10 8.90 23.40 2.87
N HIS A 11 7.87 23.62 3.72
CA HIS A 11 6.48 23.37 3.34
C HIS A 11 6.08 24.20 2.10
N CYS A 12 6.38 25.50 2.08
CA CYS A 12 6.09 26.35 0.92
C CYS A 12 6.84 25.87 -0.35
N GLN A 13 8.10 25.45 -0.22
CA GLN A 13 8.86 24.89 -1.34
C GLN A 13 8.22 23.62 -1.89
N LEU A 14 7.81 22.69 -1.01
CA LEU A 14 7.14 21.45 -1.41
C LEU A 14 5.78 21.73 -2.06
N ARG A 15 5.02 22.72 -1.56
CA ARG A 15 3.75 23.12 -2.19
C ARG A 15 3.95 23.76 -3.56
N ALA A 16 5.00 24.56 -3.74
CA ALA A 16 5.33 25.14 -5.04
C ALA A 16 5.73 24.06 -6.05
N ILE A 17 6.50 23.05 -5.63
CA ILE A 17 6.85 21.88 -6.45
C ILE A 17 5.61 21.07 -6.82
N ASP A 18 4.75 20.78 -5.86
CA ASP A 18 3.50 20.03 -6.05
C ASP A 18 2.56 20.71 -7.08
N ASN A 19 2.48 22.05 -7.02
CA ASN A 19 1.67 22.83 -7.95
C ASN A 19 2.42 23.16 -9.27
N ASN A 20 3.68 22.75 -9.40
CA ASN A 20 4.55 23.08 -10.55
C ASN A 20 4.62 24.58 -10.87
N ILE A 21 4.80 25.41 -9.83
CA ILE A 21 4.91 26.86 -9.89
C ILE A 21 6.18 27.35 -9.20
N LEU A 22 6.56 28.60 -9.45
CA LEU A 22 7.65 29.22 -8.69
C LEU A 22 7.19 29.54 -7.26
N LEU A 23 8.13 29.52 -6.30
CA LEU A 23 7.84 29.84 -4.90
C LEU A 23 7.23 31.27 -4.76
N SER A 24 7.62 32.20 -5.63
CA SER A 24 7.07 33.56 -5.69
C SER A 24 5.62 33.64 -6.18
N GLN A 25 5.13 32.58 -6.79
CA GLN A 25 3.75 32.47 -7.32
C GLN A 25 2.83 31.68 -6.37
N LEU A 26 3.38 31.15 -5.27
CA LEU A 26 2.59 30.40 -4.30
C LEU A 26 1.67 31.35 -3.53
N GLU A 27 0.38 31.19 -3.68
CA GLU A 27 -0.62 31.94 -2.95
C GLU A 27 -0.74 31.47 -1.49
N GLN A 28 -1.07 32.39 -0.58
CA GLN A 28 -1.24 32.07 0.85
C GLN A 28 -2.27 30.96 1.09
N ALA A 29 -3.33 30.91 0.30
CA ALA A 29 -4.38 29.89 0.41
C ALA A 29 -3.90 28.47 0.02
N GLN A 30 -2.78 28.37 -0.68
CA GLN A 30 -2.19 27.08 -1.13
C GLN A 30 -1.18 26.51 -0.13
N ALA A 31 -0.83 27.27 0.90
CA ALA A 31 0.10 26.86 1.94
C ALA A 31 -0.54 26.92 3.32
N ALA A 32 -0.01 26.13 4.26
CA ALA A 32 -0.37 26.23 5.66
C ALA A 32 0.00 27.63 6.21
N THR A 33 -0.63 28.03 7.28
CA THR A 33 -0.20 29.25 8.02
C THR A 33 1.02 28.93 8.89
N ARG A 34 1.76 29.96 9.28
CA ARG A 34 2.94 29.79 10.16
C ARG A 34 2.60 29.22 11.53
N ASP A 35 1.35 29.36 11.96
CA ASP A 35 0.85 28.90 13.26
C ASP A 35 0.36 27.45 13.24
N GLU A 36 0.27 26.82 12.06
CA GLU A 36 -0.10 25.41 11.88
C GLU A 36 1.06 24.45 12.15
N GLY A 37 1.74 24.63 13.26
CA GLY A 37 2.83 23.79 13.73
C GLY A 37 2.44 22.97 14.96
N PHE A 38 3.37 22.11 15.39
CA PHE A 38 3.22 21.42 16.68
C PHE A 38 3.32 22.43 17.83
N VAL A 39 2.27 22.46 18.63
CA VAL A 39 2.23 23.34 19.81
C VAL A 39 3.02 22.70 20.95
N PRO A 40 3.98 23.42 21.56
CA PRO A 40 4.68 22.93 22.74
C PRO A 40 3.70 22.58 23.87
N ARG A 41 4.00 21.49 24.61
CA ARG A 41 3.13 21.00 25.68
C ARG A 41 2.74 22.10 26.70
N ALA A 42 3.69 22.95 27.08
CA ALA A 42 3.44 24.02 28.03
C ALA A 42 2.37 25.02 27.52
N LYS A 43 2.47 25.41 26.24
CA LYS A 43 1.50 26.31 25.59
C LYS A 43 0.12 25.63 25.46
N LEU A 44 0.11 24.31 25.12
CA LEU A 44 -1.15 23.56 25.05
C LEU A 44 -1.85 23.49 26.41
N LEU A 45 -1.12 23.18 27.49
CA LEU A 45 -1.68 23.14 28.85
C LEU A 45 -2.19 24.52 29.30
N GLU A 46 -1.49 25.59 28.95
CA GLU A 46 -1.94 26.95 29.25
C GLU A 46 -3.23 27.29 28.48
N THR A 47 -3.28 27.00 27.20
CA THR A 47 -4.45 27.23 26.34
C THR A 47 -5.70 26.51 26.87
N PHE A 48 -5.55 25.26 27.31
CA PHE A 48 -6.66 24.45 27.83
C PHE A 48 -6.86 24.52 29.33
N LYS A 49 -6.17 25.41 30.03
CA LYS A 49 -6.35 25.64 31.47
C LYS A 49 -7.80 25.89 31.90
N PRO A 50 -8.64 26.63 31.12
CA PRO A 50 -10.07 26.78 31.42
C PRO A 50 -10.88 25.48 31.30
N PHE A 51 -10.35 24.47 30.59
CA PHE A 51 -11.03 23.23 30.30
C PHE A 51 -10.22 21.98 30.72
N PRO A 52 -9.91 21.83 32.04
CA PRO A 52 -9.02 20.76 32.50
C PRO A 52 -9.55 19.34 32.23
N GLN A 53 -10.87 19.23 32.02
CA GLN A 53 -11.50 17.96 31.66
C GLN A 53 -11.04 17.44 30.28
N LEU A 54 -10.77 18.31 29.33
CA LEU A 54 -10.27 17.93 28.02
C LEU A 54 -8.89 17.28 28.13
N ILE A 55 -8.00 17.87 28.93
CA ILE A 55 -6.66 17.30 29.19
C ILE A 55 -6.77 15.94 29.89
N ARG A 56 -7.65 15.80 30.90
CA ARG A 56 -7.85 14.50 31.57
C ARG A 56 -8.39 13.43 30.62
N ASN A 57 -9.39 13.78 29.79
CA ASN A 57 -9.97 12.85 28.84
C ASN A 57 -8.94 12.44 27.78
N THR A 58 -8.15 13.36 27.26
CA THR A 58 -7.07 13.06 26.30
C THR A 58 -6.05 12.11 26.92
N ASN A 59 -5.57 12.37 28.14
CA ASN A 59 -4.63 11.49 28.81
C ASN A 59 -5.22 10.09 29.07
N ARG A 60 -6.50 10.00 29.43
CA ARG A 60 -7.19 8.72 29.60
C ARG A 60 -7.24 7.95 28.28
N LEU A 61 -7.69 8.57 27.20
CA LEU A 61 -7.74 7.93 25.89
C LEU A 61 -6.36 7.44 25.45
N LEU A 62 -5.33 8.27 25.58
CA LEU A 62 -3.96 7.88 25.23
C LEU A 62 -3.45 6.71 26.09
N SER A 63 -3.85 6.63 27.37
CA SER A 63 -3.48 5.52 28.23
C SER A 63 -4.21 4.21 27.90
N GLU A 64 -5.42 4.29 27.38
CA GLU A 64 -6.23 3.16 26.93
C GLU A 64 -5.82 2.67 25.52
N CYS A 65 -5.31 3.57 24.67
CA CYS A 65 -4.82 3.27 23.32
C CYS A 65 -3.38 2.74 23.35
N ARG A 66 -3.17 1.56 23.95
CA ARG A 66 -1.88 0.88 23.95
C ARG A 66 -1.89 -0.25 22.95
N PHE A 67 -0.86 -0.31 22.14
CA PHE A 67 -0.65 -1.36 21.18
C PHE A 67 0.84 -1.71 21.13
N ASP A 68 1.15 -2.94 21.52
CA ASP A 68 2.50 -3.48 21.39
C ASP A 68 2.57 -4.36 20.14
N PHE A 69 3.30 -3.88 19.13
CA PHE A 69 3.49 -4.61 17.90
C PHE A 69 4.86 -5.28 17.88
N ASN A 70 4.87 -6.61 17.82
CA ASN A 70 6.10 -7.36 17.65
C ASN A 70 6.49 -7.38 16.16
N PHE A 71 7.44 -6.52 15.78
CA PHE A 71 7.96 -6.43 14.41
C PHE A 71 8.83 -7.62 14.01
N MET A 72 9.30 -8.40 14.98
CA MET A 72 10.14 -9.59 14.71
C MET A 72 9.32 -10.83 14.39
N GLU A 73 8.04 -10.81 14.65
CA GLU A 73 7.15 -11.92 14.39
C GLU A 73 6.41 -11.73 13.07
N VAL A 74 6.53 -12.70 12.17
CA VAL A 74 5.77 -12.71 10.91
C VAL A 74 4.31 -13.01 11.20
N LYS A 75 3.43 -12.03 11.00
CA LYS A 75 1.99 -12.13 11.26
C LYS A 75 1.21 -12.74 10.11
N ASN A 76 1.75 -12.71 8.90
CA ASN A 76 1.07 -13.26 7.73
C ASN A 76 1.10 -14.80 7.73
N LYS A 77 0.03 -15.40 7.22
CA LYS A 77 0.00 -16.83 6.96
C LYS A 77 1.05 -17.17 5.89
N ARG A 78 2.01 -18.02 6.24
CA ARG A 78 3.15 -18.33 5.38
C ARG A 78 2.83 -19.34 4.29
N THR A 79 1.81 -20.17 4.50
CA THR A 79 1.40 -21.20 3.54
C THR A 79 -0.10 -21.19 3.37
N PHE A 80 -0.56 -21.44 2.14
CA PHE A 80 -1.97 -21.59 1.79
C PHE A 80 -2.40 -23.06 1.88
N THR A 81 -1.63 -23.95 1.25
CA THR A 81 -1.87 -25.41 1.23
C THR A 81 -1.32 -26.11 2.48
N GLY A 82 -0.47 -25.46 3.26
CA GLY A 82 0.29 -26.03 4.38
C GLY A 82 1.75 -26.34 4.04
N ASN A 83 2.13 -26.27 2.76
CA ASN A 83 3.48 -26.50 2.26
C ASN A 83 3.86 -25.42 1.23
N ARG A 84 5.08 -24.86 1.34
CA ARG A 84 5.58 -23.83 0.44
C ARG A 84 5.73 -24.31 -1.02
N ASP A 85 6.22 -25.52 -1.22
CA ASP A 85 6.42 -26.07 -2.56
C ASP A 85 5.08 -26.31 -3.28
N ASP A 86 4.08 -26.78 -2.54
CA ASP A 86 2.72 -26.95 -3.06
C ASP A 86 2.08 -25.59 -3.42
N ASP A 87 2.29 -24.57 -2.60
CA ASP A 87 1.84 -23.21 -2.88
C ASP A 87 2.47 -22.67 -4.17
N ARG A 88 3.78 -22.85 -4.35
CA ARG A 88 4.50 -22.44 -5.56
C ARG A 88 3.95 -23.11 -6.80
N GLN A 89 3.77 -24.44 -6.75
CA GLN A 89 3.22 -25.22 -7.88
C GLN A 89 1.77 -24.81 -8.18
N LEU A 90 0.97 -24.58 -7.15
CA LEU A 90 -0.42 -24.16 -7.30
C LEU A 90 -0.51 -22.76 -7.93
N LEU A 91 0.30 -21.81 -7.45
CA LEU A 91 0.38 -20.48 -8.01
C LEU A 91 0.81 -20.50 -9.48
N PHE A 92 1.85 -21.28 -9.81
CA PHE A 92 2.31 -21.46 -11.18
C PHE A 92 1.19 -21.98 -12.08
N ARG A 93 0.47 -23.03 -11.66
CA ARG A 93 -0.64 -23.62 -12.42
C ARG A 93 -1.76 -22.60 -12.65
N TYR A 94 -2.20 -21.90 -11.60
CA TYR A 94 -3.26 -20.90 -11.73
C TYR A 94 -2.84 -19.72 -12.61
N THR A 95 -1.59 -19.28 -12.50
CA THR A 95 -1.03 -18.24 -13.38
C THR A 95 -1.04 -18.70 -14.83
N LYS A 96 -0.59 -19.92 -15.11
CA LYS A 96 -0.55 -20.48 -16.47
C LYS A 96 -1.96 -20.62 -17.08
N ASP A 97 -2.93 -21.09 -16.30
CA ASP A 97 -4.31 -21.21 -16.75
C ASP A 97 -4.92 -19.82 -17.07
N GLY A 98 -4.69 -18.85 -16.22
CA GLY A 98 -5.14 -17.48 -16.43
C GLY A 98 -4.40 -16.80 -17.58
N PHE A 99 -3.10 -17.03 -17.71
CA PHE A 99 -2.28 -16.53 -18.79
C PHE A 99 -2.78 -17.03 -20.15
N THR A 100 -3.01 -18.32 -20.28
CA THR A 100 -3.51 -18.92 -21.53
C THR A 100 -4.84 -18.31 -21.97
N LYS A 101 -5.73 -17.98 -21.03
CA LYS A 101 -7.01 -17.31 -21.30
C LYS A 101 -6.85 -15.87 -21.78
N ARG A 102 -5.84 -15.13 -21.29
CA ARG A 102 -5.66 -13.69 -21.55
C ARG A 102 -4.69 -13.38 -22.69
N TYR A 103 -3.64 -14.20 -22.84
CA TYR A 103 -2.52 -13.97 -23.76
C TYR A 103 -2.26 -15.13 -24.73
N GLY A 104 -2.98 -16.26 -24.58
CA GLY A 104 -2.75 -17.43 -25.44
C GLY A 104 -1.34 -17.98 -25.29
N THR A 105 -0.58 -17.91 -26.38
CA THR A 105 0.79 -18.43 -26.47
C THR A 105 1.85 -17.33 -26.60
N ASP A 106 1.56 -16.11 -26.17
CA ASP A 106 2.51 -14.98 -26.27
C ASP A 106 3.74 -15.24 -25.40
N ARG A 107 4.87 -15.53 -26.05
CA ARG A 107 6.12 -15.88 -25.40
C ARG A 107 6.71 -14.72 -24.61
N THR A 108 6.68 -13.52 -25.16
CA THR A 108 7.24 -12.33 -24.50
C THR A 108 6.48 -11.99 -23.20
N ALA A 109 5.17 -12.06 -23.26
CA ALA A 109 4.34 -11.89 -22.09
C ALA A 109 4.60 -13.01 -21.02
N TRP A 110 4.83 -14.25 -21.48
CA TRP A 110 5.13 -15.37 -20.57
C TRP A 110 6.48 -15.19 -19.87
N GLU A 111 7.52 -14.73 -20.55
CA GLU A 111 8.83 -14.41 -19.96
C GLU A 111 8.71 -13.39 -18.81
N ARG A 112 7.79 -12.43 -18.92
CA ARG A 112 7.47 -11.51 -17.83
C ARG A 112 6.79 -12.23 -16.65
N ALA A 113 5.82 -13.09 -16.92
CA ALA A 113 5.14 -13.86 -15.87
C ALA A 113 6.11 -14.77 -15.11
N GLU A 114 7.02 -15.46 -15.80
CA GLU A 114 8.06 -16.30 -15.18
C GLU A 114 9.01 -15.50 -14.29
N ARG A 115 9.41 -14.30 -14.73
CA ARG A 115 10.23 -13.41 -13.92
C ARG A 115 9.50 -12.98 -12.63
N GLU A 116 8.23 -12.61 -12.73
CA GLU A 116 7.42 -12.27 -11.56
C GLU A 116 7.25 -13.44 -10.61
N LEU A 117 6.94 -14.64 -11.11
CA LEU A 117 6.84 -15.85 -10.31
C LEU A 117 8.15 -16.17 -9.58
N SER A 118 9.29 -15.96 -10.23
CA SER A 118 10.61 -16.14 -9.60
C SER A 118 10.83 -15.17 -8.44
N VAL A 119 10.43 -13.91 -8.59
CA VAL A 119 10.54 -12.91 -7.51
C VAL A 119 9.58 -13.24 -6.37
N ILE A 120 8.33 -13.60 -6.70
CA ILE A 120 7.32 -13.99 -5.71
C ILE A 120 7.80 -15.18 -4.88
N ASP A 121 8.42 -16.17 -5.51
CA ASP A 121 8.98 -17.34 -4.81
C ASP A 121 10.16 -16.98 -3.92
N LYS A 122 11.12 -16.16 -4.42
CA LYS A 122 12.27 -15.71 -3.63
C LYS A 122 11.86 -14.94 -2.37
N LEU A 123 10.80 -14.15 -2.45
CA LEU A 123 10.29 -13.34 -1.36
C LEU A 123 9.28 -14.08 -0.46
N ASP A 124 8.98 -15.35 -0.75
CA ASP A 124 8.01 -16.18 -0.02
C ASP A 124 6.59 -15.60 0.00
N PHE A 125 6.15 -15.03 -1.13
CA PHE A 125 4.83 -14.40 -1.28
C PHE A 125 3.79 -15.27 -2.00
N ALA A 126 4.09 -16.53 -2.35
CA ALA A 126 3.15 -17.40 -3.07
C ALA A 126 1.81 -17.56 -2.33
N SER A 127 1.86 -17.79 -1.02
CA SER A 127 0.66 -17.90 -0.18
C SER A 127 -0.20 -16.63 -0.18
N TYR A 128 0.42 -15.45 -0.22
CA TYR A 128 -0.29 -14.18 -0.28
C TYR A 128 -1.14 -14.04 -1.55
N PHE A 129 -0.58 -14.40 -2.71
CA PHE A 129 -1.32 -14.41 -3.98
C PHE A 129 -2.46 -15.42 -3.97
N LEU A 130 -2.22 -16.62 -3.44
CA LEU A 130 -3.23 -17.68 -3.37
C LEU A 130 -4.38 -17.32 -2.43
N ILE A 131 -4.10 -16.76 -1.27
CA ILE A 131 -5.12 -16.28 -0.33
C ILE A 131 -5.96 -15.16 -0.98
N THR A 132 -5.28 -14.23 -1.67
CA THR A 132 -5.98 -13.13 -2.35
C THR A 132 -6.86 -13.65 -3.49
N ASP A 133 -6.36 -14.61 -4.29
CA ASP A 133 -7.15 -15.26 -5.35
C ASP A 133 -8.37 -16.00 -4.76
N ASP A 134 -8.22 -16.70 -3.65
CA ASP A 134 -9.32 -17.41 -2.97
C ASP A 134 -10.42 -16.43 -2.53
N ILE A 135 -10.05 -15.29 -1.94
CA ILE A 135 -10.98 -14.21 -1.60
C ILE A 135 -11.69 -13.68 -2.85
N CYS A 136 -10.95 -13.43 -3.93
CA CYS A 136 -11.52 -12.96 -5.19
C CYS A 136 -12.46 -13.99 -5.83
N ARG A 137 -12.11 -15.27 -5.76
CA ARG A 137 -12.98 -16.38 -6.21
C ARG A 137 -14.26 -16.45 -5.41
N TYR A 138 -14.19 -16.34 -4.09
CA TYR A 138 -15.38 -16.28 -3.24
C TYR A 138 -16.27 -15.11 -3.61
N ALA A 139 -15.70 -13.92 -3.80
CA ALA A 139 -16.45 -12.73 -4.21
C ALA A 139 -17.18 -12.95 -5.54
N ARG A 140 -16.49 -13.52 -6.54
CA ARG A 140 -17.10 -13.87 -7.85
C ARG A 140 -18.26 -14.87 -7.70
N LEU A 141 -18.06 -15.92 -6.89
CA LEU A 141 -19.10 -16.95 -6.65
C LEU A 141 -20.35 -16.36 -5.98
N LYS A 142 -20.18 -15.33 -5.15
CA LYS A 142 -21.27 -14.65 -4.45
C LYS A 142 -21.86 -13.46 -5.23
N GLY A 143 -21.32 -13.15 -6.41
CA GLY A 143 -21.75 -11.99 -7.21
C GLY A 143 -21.36 -10.65 -6.62
N PHE A 144 -20.35 -10.60 -5.73
CA PHE A 144 -19.82 -9.36 -5.18
C PHE A 144 -18.86 -8.69 -6.16
N HIS A 145 -19.00 -7.38 -6.29
CA HIS A 145 -18.02 -6.57 -7.02
C HIS A 145 -16.77 -6.34 -6.16
N TYR A 146 -15.62 -6.46 -6.78
CA TYR A 146 -14.33 -6.13 -6.16
C TYR A 146 -13.41 -5.46 -7.18
N VAL A 147 -12.41 -4.74 -6.69
CA VAL A 147 -11.41 -4.04 -7.50
C VAL A 147 -10.04 -4.26 -6.90
N GLY A 148 -9.11 -4.77 -7.71
CA GLY A 148 -7.69 -4.78 -7.38
C GLY A 148 -7.10 -3.37 -7.52
N ARG A 149 -6.66 -2.75 -6.42
CA ARG A 149 -6.10 -1.39 -6.38
C ARG A 149 -4.66 -1.37 -5.89
N GLY A 150 -4.01 -0.24 -6.15
CA GLY A 150 -2.65 0.00 -5.68
C GLY A 150 -1.58 -0.70 -6.51
N SER A 151 -0.41 -0.87 -5.93
CA SER A 151 0.76 -1.42 -6.62
C SER A 151 0.60 -2.88 -7.08
N GLY A 152 -0.31 -3.64 -6.47
CA GLY A 152 -0.63 -5.00 -6.90
C GLY A 152 -1.15 -5.10 -8.34
N ALA A 153 -1.74 -4.00 -8.88
CA ALA A 153 -2.14 -3.90 -10.28
C ALA A 153 -0.93 -3.92 -11.26
N ASN A 154 0.29 -3.75 -10.79
CA ASN A 154 1.49 -3.85 -11.61
C ASN A 154 1.93 -5.29 -11.89
N SER A 155 1.29 -6.28 -11.24
CA SER A 155 1.63 -7.69 -11.38
C SER A 155 0.84 -8.37 -12.49
N LEU A 156 1.57 -8.98 -13.43
CA LEU A 156 0.99 -9.84 -14.45
C LEU A 156 0.41 -11.12 -13.86
N VAL A 157 1.05 -11.65 -12.81
CA VAL A 157 0.52 -12.80 -12.05
C VAL A 157 -0.82 -12.46 -11.44
N ALA A 158 -0.95 -11.30 -10.76
CA ALA A 158 -2.23 -10.84 -10.19
C ALA A 158 -3.32 -10.65 -11.26
N TYR A 159 -2.94 -10.15 -12.44
CA TYR A 159 -3.84 -10.03 -13.59
C TYR A 159 -4.29 -11.40 -14.11
N CYS A 160 -3.38 -12.36 -14.26
CA CYS A 160 -3.73 -13.72 -14.68
C CYS A 160 -4.67 -14.42 -13.70
N LEU A 161 -4.50 -14.23 -12.41
CA LEU A 161 -5.40 -14.77 -11.37
C LEU A 161 -6.77 -14.05 -11.32
N GLY A 162 -6.92 -12.91 -11.99
CA GLY A 162 -8.12 -12.10 -11.91
C GLY A 162 -8.28 -11.37 -10.57
N ILE A 163 -7.18 -11.11 -9.87
CA ILE A 163 -7.13 -10.26 -8.68
C ILE A 163 -7.31 -8.80 -9.08
N THR A 164 -6.80 -8.42 -10.26
CA THR A 164 -6.97 -7.12 -10.88
C THR A 164 -7.41 -7.27 -12.34
N ASP A 165 -8.14 -6.28 -12.85
CA ASP A 165 -8.52 -6.19 -14.27
C ASP A 165 -7.61 -5.25 -15.07
N VAL A 166 -6.59 -4.69 -14.42
CA VAL A 166 -5.59 -3.84 -15.07
C VAL A 166 -4.51 -4.70 -15.71
N CYS A 167 -4.34 -4.59 -17.04
CA CYS A 167 -3.27 -5.27 -17.75
C CYS A 167 -1.95 -4.49 -17.62
N PRO A 168 -0.94 -5.00 -16.88
CA PRO A 168 0.29 -4.27 -16.66
C PRO A 168 1.16 -4.14 -17.92
N LEU A 169 1.00 -5.03 -18.90
CA LEU A 169 1.71 -4.95 -20.17
C LEU A 169 1.17 -3.82 -21.05
N GLN A 170 -0.15 -3.70 -21.18
CA GLN A 170 -0.77 -2.64 -21.97
C GLN A 170 -0.46 -1.24 -21.43
N LEU A 171 -0.37 -1.11 -20.11
CA LEU A 171 -0.11 0.15 -19.44
C LEU A 171 1.38 0.36 -19.11
N ASN A 172 2.27 -0.56 -19.54
CA ASN A 172 3.69 -0.53 -19.25
C ASN A 172 4.03 -0.30 -17.77
N LEU A 173 3.35 -1.04 -16.88
CA LEU A 173 3.52 -0.91 -15.44
C LEU A 173 4.68 -1.78 -14.94
N PRO A 174 5.68 -1.23 -14.25
CA PRO A 174 6.80 -2.00 -13.72
C PRO A 174 6.39 -2.78 -12.48
N PHE A 175 6.73 -4.08 -12.44
CA PHE A 175 6.44 -4.98 -11.32
C PHE A 175 7.18 -4.58 -10.04
N GLU A 176 8.35 -4.00 -10.19
CA GLU A 176 9.25 -3.59 -9.11
C GLU A 176 8.63 -2.50 -8.20
N ARG A 177 7.58 -1.84 -8.64
CA ARG A 177 6.77 -0.94 -7.79
C ARG A 177 5.88 -1.70 -6.80
N PHE A 178 5.63 -2.98 -7.03
CA PHE A 178 4.85 -3.83 -6.16
C PHE A 178 5.74 -4.72 -5.28
N LEU A 179 6.62 -5.50 -5.89
CA LEU A 179 7.58 -6.35 -5.20
C LEU A 179 8.98 -6.10 -5.77
N ASN A 180 9.89 -5.75 -4.87
CA ASN A 180 11.30 -5.53 -5.18
C ASN A 180 12.13 -6.50 -4.34
N PRO A 181 12.96 -7.39 -4.95
CA PRO A 181 13.83 -8.33 -4.25
C PRO A 181 14.94 -7.66 -3.46
#